data_216eb9cf99238fecaa98e054b4b54fda
#
_entry.id   216eb9cf99238fecaa98e054b4b54fda
#
_cell.length_a   1.000
_cell.length_b   1.000
_cell.length_c   1.000
_cell.angle_alpha   90.00
_cell.angle_beta   90.00
_cell.angle_gamma   90.00
#
_symmetry.space_group_name_H-M   'P 1'
#
loop_
_entity.id
_entity.type
_entity.pdbx_description
1 polymer ?
#
loop_
_entity_poly.entity_id
_entity_poly.type
_entity_poly.pdbx_seq_one_letter_code
_entity_poly.pdbx_strand_id
1 'polypeptide(L)'
;MLKRMITINPSFFTLEKWLKLLVTSAALLLLSACSSTDVRLNLSASADLNSNKYNESLPVMVRIYQLSAVSAFRNASFDQLWQADELVLGADLVDKQAFSVKPNAKLDYEFVQVDDAEYIAMFVMFRNAEQDSWRWLHKLDGGVLSFDTEFDIHLMNNKIYYADN
;
A
#
# COMPACT_ATOMS: atom_id res chain seq x y z
N MET A 1 29.49 -75.13 -13.20
CA MET A 1 28.62 -74.28 -12.41
C MET A 1 29.19 -72.88 -12.39
N LEU A 2 28.70 -71.98 -13.25
CA LEU A 2 29.22 -70.62 -13.36
C LEU A 2 28.25 -69.67 -12.61
N LYS A 3 28.69 -69.13 -11.48
CA LYS A 3 27.93 -68.19 -10.65
C LYS A 3 28.12 -66.76 -11.23
N ARG A 4 27.14 -66.25 -11.98
CA ARG A 4 27.12 -64.83 -12.44
C ARG A 4 26.92 -63.93 -11.22
N MET A 5 27.98 -63.26 -10.85
CA MET A 5 27.85 -62.11 -9.90
C MET A 5 27.31 -60.94 -10.65
N ILE A 6 26.09 -60.51 -10.27
CA ILE A 6 25.48 -59.24 -10.70
C ILE A 6 26.10 -58.16 -9.85
N THR A 7 27.01 -57.39 -10.42
CA THR A 7 27.56 -56.17 -9.80
C THR A 7 26.53 -55.05 -9.97
N ILE A 8 25.81 -54.77 -8.94
CA ILE A 8 24.93 -53.58 -8.87
C ILE A 8 25.83 -52.37 -8.68
N ASN A 9 25.89 -51.50 -9.68
CA ASN A 9 26.68 -50.26 -9.63
C ASN A 9 26.01 -49.23 -8.71
N PRO A 10 26.60 -48.89 -7.54
CA PRO A 10 25.93 -48.03 -6.54
C PRO A 10 25.84 -46.54 -6.94
N SER A 11 26.50 -46.16 -8.03
CA SER A 11 26.58 -44.74 -8.43
C SER A 11 25.28 -44.19 -9.06
N PHE A 12 24.44 -45.05 -9.66
CA PHE A 12 23.16 -44.62 -10.23
C PHE A 12 22.11 -44.26 -9.16
N PHE A 13 22.19 -44.93 -8.02
CA PHE A 13 21.19 -44.70 -6.94
C PHE A 13 21.42 -43.39 -6.18
N THR A 14 22.60 -42.83 -6.22
CA THR A 14 22.95 -41.57 -5.57
C THR A 14 22.57 -40.35 -6.42
N LEU A 15 22.76 -40.40 -7.73
CA LEU A 15 22.45 -39.27 -8.63
C LEU A 15 20.95 -38.99 -8.69
N GLU A 16 20.13 -40.01 -8.73
CA GLU A 16 18.66 -39.86 -8.73
C GLU A 16 18.11 -39.25 -7.42
N LYS A 17 18.71 -39.60 -6.29
CA LYS A 17 18.39 -39.01 -4.98
C LYS A 17 18.78 -37.54 -4.91
N TRP A 18 19.95 -37.18 -5.41
CA TRP A 18 20.40 -35.78 -5.46
C TRP A 18 19.55 -34.95 -6.41
N LEU A 19 19.15 -35.49 -7.55
CA LEU A 19 18.27 -34.82 -8.49
C LEU A 19 16.87 -34.59 -7.88
N LYS A 20 16.29 -35.56 -7.19
CA LYS A 20 15.02 -35.43 -6.48
C LYS A 20 15.10 -34.38 -5.36
N LEU A 21 16.18 -34.37 -4.59
CA LEU A 21 16.44 -33.37 -3.55
C LEU A 21 16.54 -31.94 -4.14
N LEU A 22 17.25 -31.78 -5.26
CA LEU A 22 17.36 -30.50 -5.96
C LEU A 22 16.01 -30.00 -6.50
N VAL A 23 15.23 -30.89 -7.11
CA VAL A 23 13.90 -30.54 -7.61
C VAL A 23 12.93 -30.18 -6.47
N THR A 24 12.97 -30.92 -5.36
CA THR A 24 12.15 -30.65 -4.19
C THR A 24 12.57 -29.33 -3.52
N SER A 25 13.86 -29.04 -3.41
CA SER A 25 14.38 -27.78 -2.89
C SER A 25 14.02 -26.60 -3.78
N ALA A 26 14.12 -26.74 -5.10
CA ALA A 26 13.70 -25.70 -6.05
C ALA A 26 12.19 -25.45 -6.01
N ALA A 27 11.37 -26.49 -5.85
CA ALA A 27 9.92 -26.36 -5.70
C ALA A 27 9.53 -25.66 -4.39
N LEU A 28 10.23 -25.89 -3.29
CA LEU A 28 10.02 -25.20 -2.02
C LEU A 28 10.41 -23.71 -2.09
N LEU A 29 11.43 -23.35 -2.86
CA LEU A 29 11.85 -21.97 -3.05
C LEU A 29 10.83 -21.15 -3.89
N LEU A 30 10.07 -21.81 -4.76
CA LEU A 30 9.03 -21.15 -5.56
C LEU A 30 7.74 -20.86 -4.78
N LEU A 31 7.55 -21.46 -3.60
CA LEU A 31 6.37 -21.24 -2.76
C LEU A 31 6.49 -20.00 -1.84
N SER A 32 7.65 -19.39 -1.74
CA SER A 32 7.89 -18.23 -0.88
C SER A 32 7.72 -16.87 -1.60
N ALA A 33 7.24 -16.84 -2.84
CA ALA A 33 7.19 -15.62 -3.66
C ALA A 33 5.90 -14.77 -3.49
N CYS A 34 4.98 -15.14 -2.58
CA CYS A 34 3.86 -14.26 -2.21
C CYS A 34 4.25 -13.46 -0.96
N SER A 35 5.05 -12.42 -1.12
CA SER A 35 5.22 -11.39 -0.10
C SER A 35 4.20 -10.30 -0.36
N SER A 36 3.24 -10.10 0.54
CA SER A 36 2.43 -8.89 0.54
C SER A 36 3.32 -7.72 0.94
N THR A 37 3.18 -6.59 0.28
CA THR A 37 3.85 -5.36 0.65
C THR A 37 2.93 -4.55 1.54
N ASP A 38 3.40 -4.18 2.73
CA ASP A 38 2.62 -3.38 3.65
C ASP A 38 2.92 -1.89 3.45
N VAL A 39 1.86 -1.08 3.46
CA VAL A 39 1.95 0.39 3.44
C VAL A 39 1.54 0.89 4.81
N ARG A 40 2.42 1.67 5.43
CA ARG A 40 2.20 2.26 6.75
C ARG A 40 2.12 3.78 6.67
N LEU A 41 1.04 4.34 7.23
CA LEU A 41 0.83 5.78 7.34
C LEU A 41 0.87 6.18 8.81
N ASN A 42 1.91 6.89 9.20
CA ASN A 42 2.00 7.53 10.53
C ASN A 42 1.31 8.88 10.45
N LEU A 43 0.06 8.93 10.85
CA LEU A 43 -0.76 10.13 10.82
C LEU A 43 -0.71 10.86 12.15
N SER A 44 -0.39 12.14 12.13
CA SER A 44 -0.54 13.02 13.28
C SER A 44 -1.41 14.22 12.95
N ALA A 45 -2.22 14.64 13.89
CA ALA A 45 -3.13 15.78 13.75
C ALA A 45 -2.85 16.85 14.79
N SER A 46 -2.82 18.10 14.35
CA SER A 46 -2.65 19.24 15.25
C SER A 46 -3.88 19.50 16.12
N ALA A 47 -3.71 20.30 17.16
CA ALA A 47 -4.81 20.72 18.05
C ALA A 47 -5.85 21.58 17.32
N ASP A 48 -5.44 22.32 16.29
CA ASP A 48 -6.28 23.20 15.47
C ASP A 48 -6.78 22.55 14.17
N LEU A 49 -6.78 21.19 14.12
CA LEU A 49 -7.24 20.44 12.96
C LEU A 49 -8.63 20.87 12.52
N ASN A 50 -8.79 21.11 11.20
CA ASN A 50 -10.10 21.35 10.53
C ASN A 50 -10.96 22.41 11.23
N SER A 51 -10.31 23.49 11.70
CA SER A 51 -10.98 24.56 12.45
C SER A 51 -12.06 25.25 11.62
N ASN A 52 -13.19 25.52 12.27
CA ASN A 52 -14.27 26.32 11.70
C ASN A 52 -14.02 27.83 11.87
N LYS A 53 -14.92 28.64 11.37
CA LYS A 53 -14.86 30.14 11.49
C LYS A 53 -14.90 30.68 12.94
N TYR A 54 -15.20 29.83 13.91
CA TYR A 54 -15.22 30.14 15.33
C TYR A 54 -13.98 29.63 16.08
N ASN A 55 -12.97 29.13 15.35
CA ASN A 55 -11.77 28.49 15.87
C ASN A 55 -12.05 27.22 16.70
N GLU A 56 -13.15 26.55 16.42
CA GLU A 56 -13.44 25.24 17.00
C GLU A 56 -12.82 24.14 16.12
N SER A 57 -11.94 23.36 16.73
CA SER A 57 -11.29 22.23 16.05
C SER A 57 -12.24 21.05 15.91
N LEU A 58 -12.27 20.45 14.75
CA LEU A 58 -13.25 19.41 14.40
C LEU A 58 -12.55 18.18 13.81
N PRO A 59 -13.13 17.00 14.00
CA PRO A 59 -12.68 15.82 13.27
C PRO A 59 -12.76 16.04 11.75
N VAL A 60 -11.87 15.40 11.03
CA VAL A 60 -11.85 15.40 9.57
C VAL A 60 -11.98 13.95 9.05
N MET A 61 -12.71 13.77 7.95
CA MET A 61 -12.75 12.50 7.23
C MET A 61 -11.55 12.42 6.29
N VAL A 62 -10.87 11.30 6.34
CA VAL A 62 -9.76 10.94 5.45
C VAL A 62 -10.19 9.75 4.61
N ARG A 63 -9.95 9.82 3.31
CA ARG A 63 -10.04 8.68 2.39
C ARG A 63 -8.66 8.37 1.84
N ILE A 64 -8.29 7.11 1.89
CA ILE A 64 -7.10 6.58 1.25
C ILE A 64 -7.56 5.78 0.03
N TYR A 65 -6.91 6.02 -1.10
CA TYR A 65 -7.14 5.30 -2.33
C TYR A 65 -5.87 4.57 -2.75
N GLN A 66 -6.00 3.35 -3.16
CA GLN A 66 -5.01 2.65 -3.97
C GLN A 66 -5.43 2.77 -5.43
N LEU A 67 -4.55 3.26 -6.28
CA LEU A 67 -4.86 3.61 -7.66
C LEU A 67 -3.91 2.90 -8.63
N SER A 68 -4.46 2.41 -9.75
CA SER A 68 -3.66 1.89 -10.88
C SER A 68 -3.12 3.01 -11.77
N ALA A 69 -3.78 4.18 -11.81
CA ALA A 69 -3.34 5.38 -12.52
C ALA A 69 -3.75 6.65 -11.77
N VAL A 70 -3.13 7.78 -12.11
CA VAL A 70 -3.26 9.03 -11.33
C VAL A 70 -4.06 10.12 -12.01
N SER A 71 -4.38 9.98 -13.30
CA SER A 71 -4.93 11.08 -14.09
C SER A 71 -6.29 11.54 -13.59
N ALA A 72 -7.17 10.62 -13.25
CA ALA A 72 -8.49 10.93 -12.70
C ALA A 72 -8.38 11.67 -11.36
N PHE A 73 -7.55 11.19 -10.44
CA PHE A 73 -7.36 11.82 -9.13
C PHE A 73 -6.73 13.21 -9.22
N ARG A 74 -5.70 13.40 -10.07
CA ARG A 74 -5.03 14.69 -10.25
C ARG A 74 -5.95 15.77 -10.85
N ASN A 75 -6.83 15.37 -11.76
CA ASN A 75 -7.75 16.30 -12.44
C ASN A 75 -9.06 16.51 -11.69
N ALA A 76 -9.36 15.70 -10.68
CA ALA A 76 -10.58 15.82 -9.88
C ALA A 76 -10.55 17.10 -9.03
N SER A 77 -11.68 17.76 -8.94
CA SER A 77 -11.92 18.81 -7.94
C SER A 77 -12.26 18.21 -6.57
N PHE A 78 -12.15 19.02 -5.52
CA PHE A 78 -12.58 18.65 -4.16
C PHE A 78 -14.02 18.14 -4.14
N ASP A 79 -14.94 18.90 -4.75
CA ASP A 79 -16.37 18.56 -4.76
C ASP A 79 -16.66 17.25 -5.51
N GLN A 80 -15.95 16.97 -6.60
CA GLN A 80 -16.09 15.72 -7.34
C GLN A 80 -15.69 14.52 -6.49
N LEU A 81 -14.53 14.59 -5.82
CA LEU A 81 -14.11 13.50 -4.94
C LEU A 81 -14.98 13.39 -3.70
N TRP A 82 -15.47 14.51 -3.17
CA TRP A 82 -16.35 14.47 -2.03
C TRP A 82 -17.68 13.78 -2.35
N GLN A 83 -18.32 14.14 -3.46
CA GLN A 83 -19.67 13.69 -3.81
C GLN A 83 -19.71 12.31 -4.48
N ALA A 84 -18.71 12.00 -5.33
CA ALA A 84 -18.78 10.83 -6.22
C ALA A 84 -17.39 10.28 -6.57
N ASP A 85 -16.52 10.10 -5.59
CA ASP A 85 -15.13 9.65 -5.78
C ASP A 85 -15.02 8.37 -6.61
N GLU A 86 -15.84 7.37 -6.34
CA GLU A 86 -15.82 6.09 -7.07
C GLU A 86 -16.17 6.26 -8.55
N LEU A 87 -17.12 7.14 -8.85
CA LEU A 87 -17.50 7.45 -10.23
C LEU A 87 -16.39 8.25 -10.94
N VAL A 88 -15.77 9.20 -10.23
CA VAL A 88 -14.72 10.07 -10.76
C VAL A 88 -13.44 9.30 -11.00
N LEU A 89 -13.04 8.44 -10.08
CA LEU A 89 -11.83 7.63 -10.18
C LEU A 89 -12.03 6.44 -11.14
N GLY A 90 -13.25 5.91 -11.22
CA GLY A 90 -13.63 4.85 -12.17
C GLY A 90 -12.70 3.64 -12.13
N ALA A 91 -12.15 3.27 -13.28
CA ALA A 91 -11.26 2.12 -13.42
C ALA A 91 -9.87 2.31 -12.77
N ASP A 92 -9.48 3.56 -12.47
CA ASP A 92 -8.21 3.83 -11.78
C ASP A 92 -8.28 3.46 -10.29
N LEU A 93 -9.48 3.34 -9.70
CA LEU A 93 -9.66 2.97 -8.30
C LEU A 93 -9.54 1.46 -8.11
N VAL A 94 -8.51 1.02 -7.38
CA VAL A 94 -8.26 -0.39 -7.04
C VAL A 94 -8.83 -0.72 -5.66
N ASP A 95 -8.53 0.11 -4.65
CA ASP A 95 -9.05 -0.03 -3.29
C ASP A 95 -9.29 1.32 -2.64
N LYS A 96 -10.22 1.36 -1.67
CA LYS A 96 -10.58 2.56 -0.94
C LYS A 96 -10.84 2.27 0.52
N GLN A 97 -10.27 3.10 1.36
CA GLN A 97 -10.52 3.07 2.79
C GLN A 97 -10.87 4.47 3.30
N ALA A 98 -11.67 4.53 4.36
CA ALA A 98 -12.10 5.81 4.94
C ALA A 98 -12.17 5.72 6.46
N PHE A 99 -11.65 6.76 7.13
CA PHE A 99 -11.69 6.88 8.58
C PHE A 99 -11.70 8.34 9.01
N SER A 100 -12.04 8.57 10.28
CA SER A 100 -12.08 9.91 10.86
C SER A 100 -10.87 10.15 11.75
N VAL A 101 -10.24 11.32 11.58
CA VAL A 101 -9.12 11.78 12.40
C VAL A 101 -9.60 12.92 13.31
N LYS A 102 -9.35 12.79 14.63
CA LYS A 102 -9.69 13.82 15.62
C LYS A 102 -8.51 14.79 15.83
N PRO A 103 -8.75 16.01 16.28
CA PRO A 103 -7.69 16.90 16.75
C PRO A 103 -6.79 16.21 17.79
N ASN A 104 -5.49 16.46 17.74
CA ASN A 104 -4.42 15.83 18.57
C ASN A 104 -4.30 14.29 18.40
N ALA A 105 -4.93 13.68 17.42
CA ALA A 105 -4.79 12.25 17.18
C ALA A 105 -3.39 11.90 16.67
N LYS A 106 -2.93 10.69 17.04
CA LYS A 106 -1.81 9.99 16.40
C LYS A 106 -2.34 8.61 16.04
N LEU A 107 -2.16 8.22 14.79
CA LEU A 107 -2.70 6.99 14.23
C LEU A 107 -1.62 6.35 13.37
N ASP A 108 -1.29 5.11 13.67
CA ASP A 108 -0.50 4.25 12.80
C ASP A 108 -1.51 3.41 12.01
N TYR A 109 -1.60 3.71 10.72
CA TYR A 109 -2.56 3.07 9.83
C TYR A 109 -1.82 2.21 8.82
N GLU A 110 -2.10 0.91 8.85
CA GLU A 110 -1.42 -0.09 8.04
C GLU A 110 -2.42 -0.83 7.14
N PHE A 111 -2.03 -1.06 5.91
CA PHE A 111 -2.81 -1.85 4.96
C PHE A 111 -1.89 -2.51 3.92
N VAL A 112 -2.41 -3.57 3.31
CA VAL A 112 -1.70 -4.30 2.26
C VAL A 112 -1.85 -3.57 0.93
N GLN A 113 -0.74 -3.42 0.20
CA GLN A 113 -0.78 -2.97 -1.18
C GLN A 113 -1.45 -4.03 -2.06
N VAL A 114 -2.46 -3.64 -2.81
CA VAL A 114 -3.12 -4.51 -3.79
C VAL A 114 -2.27 -4.61 -5.05
N ASP A 115 -2.20 -5.78 -5.68
CA ASP A 115 -1.28 -6.09 -6.79
C ASP A 115 -1.32 -5.09 -7.96
N ASP A 116 -2.51 -4.56 -8.29
CA ASP A 116 -2.70 -3.60 -9.38
C ASP A 116 -2.50 -2.14 -8.95
N ALA A 117 -2.15 -1.88 -7.67
CA ALA A 117 -1.95 -0.53 -7.17
C ALA A 117 -0.52 -0.03 -7.47
N GLU A 118 -0.43 1.02 -8.27
CA GLU A 118 0.83 1.74 -8.54
C GLU A 118 0.99 3.02 -7.71
N TYR A 119 -0.11 3.52 -7.14
CA TYR A 119 -0.12 4.78 -6.40
C TYR A 119 -0.99 4.69 -5.16
N ILE A 120 -0.59 5.41 -4.13
CA ILE A 120 -1.41 5.74 -2.99
C ILE A 120 -1.82 7.20 -3.08
N ALA A 121 -3.08 7.49 -2.81
CA ALA A 121 -3.60 8.84 -2.75
C ALA A 121 -4.41 9.07 -1.48
N MET A 122 -4.32 10.27 -0.93
CA MET A 122 -5.08 10.69 0.23
C MET A 122 -5.95 11.89 -0.13
N PHE A 123 -7.21 11.83 0.27
CA PHE A 123 -8.19 12.91 0.20
C PHE A 123 -8.66 13.24 1.61
N VAL A 124 -8.44 14.47 2.05
CA VAL A 124 -8.83 14.95 3.38
C VAL A 124 -9.92 15.99 3.24
N MET A 125 -11.08 15.72 3.85
CA MET A 125 -12.28 16.55 3.72
C MET A 125 -12.28 17.76 4.66
N PHE A 126 -11.29 18.65 4.48
CA PHE A 126 -11.23 19.89 5.24
C PHE A 126 -12.39 20.83 4.90
N ARG A 127 -12.91 21.55 5.90
CA ARG A 127 -13.97 22.53 5.72
C ARG A 127 -13.55 23.73 4.88
N ASN A 128 -12.32 24.17 5.06
CA ASN A 128 -11.72 25.30 4.37
C ASN A 128 -10.47 24.84 3.63
N ALA A 129 -10.65 23.90 2.70
CA ALA A 129 -9.56 23.44 1.87
C ALA A 129 -9.11 24.55 0.91
N GLU A 130 -7.84 24.93 0.97
CA GLU A 130 -7.24 25.92 0.07
C GLU A 130 -6.42 25.24 -1.00
N GLN A 131 -6.62 25.61 -2.26
CA GLN A 131 -5.89 25.05 -3.39
C GLN A 131 -5.86 23.51 -3.34
N ASP A 132 -4.68 22.89 -3.45
CA ASP A 132 -4.48 21.44 -3.43
C ASP A 132 -4.05 20.89 -2.05
N SER A 133 -4.20 21.67 -0.98
CA SER A 133 -3.78 21.31 0.38
C SER A 133 -4.54 20.13 1.00
N TRP A 134 -5.62 19.70 0.35
CA TRP A 134 -6.54 18.65 0.78
C TRP A 134 -6.22 17.28 0.17
N ARG A 135 -5.27 17.21 -0.75
CA ARG A 135 -4.87 15.98 -1.44
C ARG A 135 -3.37 15.72 -1.35
N TRP A 136 -3.01 14.45 -1.30
CA TRP A 136 -1.64 13.97 -1.37
C TRP A 136 -1.62 12.73 -2.26
N LEU A 137 -0.51 12.53 -2.96
CA LEU A 137 -0.33 11.43 -3.90
C LEU A 137 1.13 11.01 -3.91
N HIS A 138 1.36 9.69 -3.84
CA HIS A 138 2.69 9.12 -3.95
C HIS A 138 2.66 7.89 -4.86
N LYS A 139 3.76 7.66 -5.58
CA LYS A 139 3.93 6.43 -6.36
C LYS A 139 4.46 5.34 -5.45
N LEU A 140 3.80 4.19 -5.44
CA LEU A 140 4.26 3.02 -4.70
C LEU A 140 5.41 2.35 -5.45
N ASP A 141 6.35 1.78 -4.71
CA ASP A 141 7.39 0.97 -5.30
C ASP A 141 6.77 -0.35 -5.78
N GLY A 142 6.87 -0.58 -7.09
CA GLY A 142 6.39 -1.80 -7.72
C GLY A 142 7.55 -2.70 -8.13
N GLY A 143 7.45 -4.00 -7.85
CA GLY A 143 8.43 -4.98 -8.31
C GLY A 143 8.45 -6.25 -7.46
N VAL A 144 9.20 -7.24 -7.93
CA VAL A 144 9.36 -8.55 -7.25
C VAL A 144 10.06 -8.42 -5.87
N LEU A 145 10.68 -7.27 -5.62
CA LEU A 145 11.33 -6.89 -4.36
C LEU A 145 10.76 -5.55 -3.90
N SER A 146 9.46 -5.48 -3.65
CA SER A 146 8.85 -4.32 -2.99
C SER A 146 9.13 -4.40 -1.49
N PHE A 147 9.57 -3.28 -0.92
CA PHE A 147 9.77 -3.14 0.52
C PHE A 147 8.55 -2.44 1.12
N ASP A 148 8.32 -2.68 2.41
CA ASP A 148 7.30 -1.96 3.16
C ASP A 148 7.55 -0.45 3.02
N THR A 149 6.49 0.29 2.71
CA THR A 149 6.58 1.74 2.51
C THR A 149 5.95 2.46 3.69
N GLU A 150 6.68 3.42 4.26
CA GLU A 150 6.25 4.19 5.42
C GLU A 150 6.20 5.69 5.08
N PHE A 151 5.12 6.35 5.46
CA PHE A 151 4.92 7.78 5.26
C PHE A 151 4.56 8.48 6.55
N ASP A 152 5.26 9.57 6.84
CA ASP A 152 4.94 10.48 7.94
C ASP A 152 4.06 11.63 7.42
N ILE A 153 2.79 11.64 7.84
CA ILE A 153 1.80 12.61 7.40
C ILE A 153 1.28 13.42 8.57
N HIS A 154 1.31 14.73 8.41
CA HIS A 154 0.83 15.67 9.42
C HIS A 154 -0.37 16.45 8.89
N LEU A 155 -1.50 16.35 9.57
CA LEU A 155 -2.70 17.12 9.30
C LEU A 155 -2.74 18.32 10.24
N MET A 156 -2.43 19.51 9.73
CA MET A 156 -2.38 20.73 10.53
C MET A 156 -3.34 21.77 9.98
N ASN A 157 -4.21 22.29 10.83
CA ASN A 157 -5.28 23.21 10.47
C ASN A 157 -6.13 22.61 9.33
N ASN A 158 -6.01 23.09 8.09
CA ASN A 158 -6.75 22.63 6.91
C ASN A 158 -5.79 22.19 5.79
N LYS A 159 -4.64 21.63 6.13
CA LYS A 159 -3.58 21.24 5.18
C LYS A 159 -2.94 19.90 5.52
N ILE A 160 -2.51 19.20 4.49
CA ILE A 160 -1.67 18.01 4.59
C ILE A 160 -0.21 18.45 4.47
N TYR A 161 0.62 18.02 5.40
CA TYR A 161 2.08 18.13 5.35
C TYR A 161 2.66 16.72 5.36
N TYR A 162 3.71 16.51 4.62
CA TYR A 162 4.42 15.24 4.58
C TYR A 162 5.92 15.52 4.50
N ALA A 163 6.71 14.63 5.08
CA ALA A 163 8.15 14.62 4.90
C ALA A 163 8.48 13.60 3.79
N ASP A 164 9.15 14.07 2.74
CA ASP A 164 9.82 13.16 1.81
C ASP A 164 11.11 12.67 2.51
N ASN A 165 11.15 11.38 2.83
CA ASN A 165 12.34 10.72 3.37
C ASN A 165 13.27 10.27 2.26
#